data_8f1250c93f490a64aa6c053a9d5a0aca
#
_entry.id   8f1250c93f490a64aa6c053a9d5a0aca
#
_cell.length_a   1.000
_cell.length_b   1.000
_cell.length_c   1.000
_cell.angle_alpha   90.00
_cell.angle_beta   90.00
_cell.angle_gamma   90.00
#
_symmetry.space_group_name_H-M   'P 1'
#
loop_
_entity.id
_entity.type
_entity.pdbx_description
1 polymer ?
#
loop_
_entity_poly.entity_id
_entity_poly.type
_entity_poly.pdbx_seq_one_letter_code
_entity_poly.pdbx_strand_id
1 'polypeptide(L)'
;MARVSGTQEAAVSERKPEYPRSGEPVVRITELSLRYGKTLALDRVSVEIRPRLLVGLIGPDGVGKSSLLSLVTGAHAMQTGELIVLGGDMRSKAHRNRICPRIAYMPQGLGKNLYFTLTVEENLQFFARLF
;
A
#
# COMPACT_ATOMS: atom_id res chain seq x y z
N MET A 1 -22.18 -43.58 23.55
CA MET A 1 -21.65 -42.40 24.21
C MET A 1 -20.35 -41.98 23.48
N ALA A 2 -20.41 -41.06 22.55
CA ALA A 2 -19.25 -40.52 21.87
C ALA A 2 -19.08 -39.05 22.33
N ARG A 3 -17.95 -38.75 22.95
CA ARG A 3 -17.56 -37.36 23.33
C ARG A 3 -17.05 -36.64 22.10
N VAL A 4 -17.69 -35.56 21.75
CA VAL A 4 -17.19 -34.59 20.77
C VAL A 4 -16.20 -33.71 21.49
N SER A 5 -14.91 -33.78 21.13
CA SER A 5 -13.84 -32.92 21.60
C SER A 5 -13.98 -31.53 21.02
N GLY A 6 -13.83 -30.54 21.90
CA GLY A 6 -13.99 -29.15 21.61
C GLY A 6 -13.02 -28.59 20.56
N THR A 7 -13.55 -27.77 19.70
CA THR A 7 -12.84 -26.93 18.77
C THR A 7 -12.11 -25.84 19.60
N GLN A 8 -10.79 -25.87 19.62
CA GLN A 8 -9.99 -24.77 20.12
C GLN A 8 -10.13 -23.59 19.13
N GLU A 9 -10.88 -22.58 19.53
CA GLU A 9 -10.79 -21.25 18.90
C GLU A 9 -9.37 -20.71 19.10
N ALA A 10 -8.63 -20.64 18.00
CA ALA A 10 -7.35 -19.96 17.97
C ALA A 10 -7.62 -18.46 18.22
N ALA A 11 -7.26 -17.99 19.39
CA ALA A 11 -7.27 -16.57 19.74
C ALA A 11 -6.36 -15.83 18.75
N VAL A 12 -6.97 -15.11 17.81
CA VAL A 12 -6.28 -14.13 16.97
C VAL A 12 -5.86 -13.00 17.90
N SER A 13 -4.58 -13.01 18.26
CA SER A 13 -3.97 -11.95 19.04
C SER A 13 -4.12 -10.64 18.27
N GLU A 14 -5.04 -9.78 18.68
CA GLU A 14 -5.16 -8.40 18.24
C GLU A 14 -3.91 -7.61 18.66
N ARG A 15 -2.83 -7.77 17.91
CA ARG A 15 -1.69 -6.88 18.03
C ARG A 15 -2.13 -5.54 17.45
N LYS A 16 -2.29 -4.53 18.33
CA LYS A 16 -2.50 -3.14 17.92
C LYS A 16 -1.51 -2.79 16.80
N PRO A 17 -1.96 -2.13 15.74
CA PRO A 17 -1.09 -1.74 14.62
C PRO A 17 0.04 -0.87 15.16
N GLU A 18 1.26 -1.35 15.04
CA GLU A 18 2.47 -0.62 15.43
C GLU A 18 2.68 0.49 14.39
N TYR A 19 2.33 1.72 14.75
CA TYR A 19 2.67 2.90 13.94
C TYR A 19 4.18 3.14 14.04
N PRO A 20 4.81 3.72 13.00
CA PRO A 20 6.19 4.17 13.09
C PRO A 20 6.37 5.02 14.35
N ARG A 21 7.45 4.78 15.07
CA ARG A 21 7.75 5.53 16.30
C ARG A 21 7.78 7.02 16.00
N SER A 22 7.50 7.85 16.99
CA SER A 22 7.53 9.29 16.83
C SER A 22 8.88 9.74 16.24
N GLY A 23 8.84 10.33 15.02
CA GLY A 23 10.03 10.75 14.29
C GLY A 23 10.48 9.84 13.14
N GLU A 24 10.04 8.58 13.08
CA GLU A 24 10.36 7.69 11.94
C GLU A 24 9.49 8.02 10.71
N PRO A 25 10.06 7.98 9.49
CA PRO A 25 9.28 8.19 8.28
C PRO A 25 8.29 7.04 8.05
N VAL A 26 7.09 7.37 7.56
CA VAL A 26 6.08 6.37 7.15
C VAL A 26 6.44 5.75 5.81
N VAL A 27 7.19 6.46 4.97
CA VAL A 27 7.77 5.98 3.73
C VAL A 27 9.22 6.43 3.66
N ARG A 28 10.13 5.49 3.40
CA ARG A 28 11.54 5.75 3.07
C ARG A 28 11.87 5.07 1.77
N ILE A 29 12.39 5.82 0.84
CA ILE A 29 12.81 5.39 -0.49
C ILE A 29 14.28 5.71 -0.65
N THR A 30 15.10 4.73 -1.07
CA THR A 30 16.53 4.90 -1.31
C THR A 30 16.89 4.31 -2.65
N GLU A 31 17.42 5.14 -3.56
CA GLU A 31 17.92 4.75 -4.88
C GLU A 31 16.93 3.86 -5.68
N LEU A 32 15.63 4.16 -5.57
CA LEU A 32 14.56 3.38 -6.18
C LEU A 32 14.52 3.63 -7.69
N SER A 33 14.64 2.57 -8.46
CA SER A 33 14.47 2.62 -9.91
C SER A 33 13.44 1.63 -10.40
N LEU A 34 12.71 2.02 -11.45
CA LEU A 34 11.68 1.21 -12.08
C LEU A 34 11.72 1.35 -13.60
N ARG A 35 11.65 0.22 -14.30
CA ARG A 35 11.55 0.15 -15.76
C ARG A 35 10.29 -0.59 -16.22
N TYR A 36 9.69 -0.08 -17.27
CA TYR A 36 8.66 -0.76 -18.05
C TYR A 36 9.25 -1.12 -19.42
N GLY A 37 9.70 -2.36 -19.56
CA GLY A 37 10.45 -2.77 -20.75
C GLY A 37 11.71 -1.92 -20.94
N LYS A 38 11.76 -1.14 -22.04
CA LYS A 38 12.89 -0.23 -22.31
C LYS A 38 12.78 1.15 -21.66
N THR A 39 11.60 1.53 -21.18
CA THR A 39 11.33 2.85 -20.62
C THR A 39 11.70 2.90 -19.14
N LEU A 40 12.60 3.80 -18.77
CA LEU A 40 12.95 4.11 -17.38
C LEU A 40 11.89 5.06 -16.82
N ALA A 41 11.07 4.56 -15.89
CA ALA A 41 9.99 5.32 -15.27
C ALA A 41 10.44 6.05 -13.99
N LEU A 42 11.36 5.44 -13.24
CA LEU A 42 11.99 6.03 -12.06
C LEU A 42 13.50 5.75 -12.14
N ASP A 43 14.32 6.75 -11.85
CA ASP A 43 15.77 6.64 -11.83
C ASP A 43 16.33 7.12 -10.49
N ARG A 44 16.79 6.19 -9.66
CA ARG A 44 17.45 6.39 -8.36
C ARG A 44 16.76 7.43 -7.47
N VAL A 45 15.45 7.34 -7.37
CA VAL A 45 14.66 8.24 -6.52
C VAL A 45 14.92 7.95 -5.06
N SER A 46 15.21 8.99 -4.28
CA SER A 46 15.37 8.91 -2.83
C SER A 46 14.52 9.99 -2.17
N VAL A 47 13.63 9.60 -1.25
CA VAL A 47 12.75 10.51 -0.51
C VAL A 47 12.26 9.89 0.79
N GLU A 48 12.03 10.71 1.80
CA GLU A 48 11.38 10.33 3.06
C GLU A 48 10.07 11.11 3.24
N ILE A 49 9.02 10.40 3.66
CA ILE A 49 7.74 10.99 4.02
C ILE A 49 7.50 10.74 5.50
N ARG A 50 7.35 11.82 6.25
CA ARG A 50 7.08 11.76 7.69
C ARG A 50 5.59 11.58 7.97
N PRO A 51 5.21 11.04 9.14
CA PRO A 51 3.81 10.88 9.52
C PRO A 51 3.10 12.22 9.69
N ARG A 52 1.77 12.22 9.54
CA ARG A 52 0.88 13.37 9.75
C ARG A 52 1.14 14.54 8.79
N LEU A 53 1.65 14.28 7.61
CA LEU A 53 1.84 15.28 6.56
C LEU A 53 0.90 14.98 5.39
N LEU A 54 0.39 16.03 4.77
CA LEU A 54 -0.15 16.00 3.42
C LEU A 54 1.00 16.29 2.45
N VAL A 55 1.30 15.36 1.56
CA VAL A 55 2.41 15.47 0.61
C VAL A 55 1.87 15.53 -0.82
N GLY A 56 2.25 16.56 -1.57
CA GLY A 56 1.97 16.71 -2.99
C GLY A 56 3.15 16.24 -3.84
N LEU A 57 2.87 15.36 -4.83
CA LEU A 57 3.84 14.96 -5.84
C LEU A 57 3.56 15.72 -7.13
N ILE A 58 4.41 16.70 -7.45
CA ILE A 58 4.22 17.65 -8.56
C ILE A 58 5.23 17.35 -9.66
N GLY A 59 4.82 17.46 -10.91
CA GLY A 59 5.67 17.28 -12.09
C GLY A 59 4.86 17.05 -13.36
N PRO A 60 5.49 17.09 -14.54
CA PRO A 60 4.82 16.86 -15.81
C PRO A 60 4.25 15.45 -15.94
N ASP A 61 3.38 15.25 -16.94
CA ASP A 61 2.85 13.92 -17.22
C ASP A 61 3.94 12.98 -17.74
N GLY A 62 3.83 11.70 -17.37
CA GLY A 62 4.81 10.68 -17.75
C GLY A 62 6.09 10.63 -16.91
N VAL A 63 6.31 11.55 -15.95
CA VAL A 63 7.55 11.62 -15.14
C VAL A 63 7.64 10.53 -14.05
N GLY A 64 6.68 9.61 -13.97
CA GLY A 64 6.74 8.50 -13.02
C GLY A 64 5.96 8.68 -11.71
N LYS A 65 5.17 9.76 -11.54
CA LYS A 65 4.38 10.01 -10.31
C LYS A 65 3.49 8.83 -9.92
N SER A 66 2.67 8.34 -10.86
CA SER A 66 1.77 7.21 -10.63
C SER A 66 2.53 5.90 -10.39
N SER A 67 3.68 5.75 -11.03
CA SER A 67 4.57 4.60 -10.81
C SER A 67 5.11 4.59 -9.40
N LEU A 68 5.55 5.73 -8.89
CA LEU A 68 6.03 5.86 -7.51
C LEU A 68 4.92 5.53 -6.50
N LEU A 69 3.72 6.09 -6.69
CA LEU A 69 2.58 5.79 -5.82
C LEU A 69 2.19 4.31 -5.84
N SER A 70 2.20 3.66 -7.02
CA SER A 70 1.89 2.24 -7.14
C SER A 70 2.91 1.33 -6.43
N LEU A 71 4.19 1.73 -6.39
CA LEU A 71 5.23 1.03 -5.62
C LEU A 71 5.02 1.20 -4.11
N VAL A 72 4.78 2.44 -3.65
CA VAL A 72 4.57 2.75 -2.23
C VAL A 72 3.36 2.02 -1.67
N THR A 73 2.29 1.89 -2.45
CA THR A 73 1.07 1.19 -2.04
C THR A 73 1.15 -0.33 -2.19
N GLY A 74 2.20 -0.84 -2.84
CA GLY A 74 2.35 -2.27 -3.12
C GLY A 74 1.50 -2.78 -4.28
N ALA A 75 0.82 -1.90 -5.02
CA ALA A 75 0.08 -2.25 -6.23
C ALA A 75 1.00 -2.68 -7.39
N HIS A 76 2.28 -2.30 -7.33
CA HIS A 76 3.33 -2.75 -8.25
C HIS A 76 4.53 -3.27 -7.49
N ALA A 77 5.21 -4.29 -8.02
CA ALA A 77 6.42 -4.86 -7.40
C ALA A 77 7.63 -3.98 -7.70
N MET A 78 8.47 -3.74 -6.69
CA MET A 78 9.72 -3.02 -6.86
C MET A 78 10.76 -3.85 -7.60
N GLN A 79 11.67 -3.18 -8.31
CA GLN A 79 12.76 -3.82 -9.07
C GLN A 79 14.10 -3.62 -8.37
N THR A 80 14.54 -2.38 -8.20
CA THR A 80 15.84 -2.05 -7.60
C THR A 80 15.67 -0.92 -6.58
N GLY A 81 16.68 -0.75 -5.70
CA GLY A 81 16.65 0.23 -4.62
C GLY A 81 16.02 -0.33 -3.34
N GLU A 82 15.69 0.52 -2.39
CA GLU A 82 15.04 0.17 -1.14
C GLU A 82 13.73 0.94 -0.98
N LEU A 83 12.70 0.27 -0.49
CA LEU A 83 11.40 0.89 -0.20
C LEU A 83 10.86 0.33 1.11
N ILE A 84 10.90 1.16 2.14
CA ILE A 84 10.35 0.88 3.47
C ILE A 84 9.04 1.64 3.61
N VAL A 85 7.95 0.94 3.91
CA VAL A 85 6.63 1.53 4.14
C VAL A 85 6.10 1.01 5.47
N LEU A 86 5.66 1.92 6.35
CA LEU A 86 5.14 1.59 7.67
C LEU A 86 6.07 0.63 8.46
N GLY A 87 7.38 0.90 8.42
CA GLY A 87 8.39 0.19 9.19
C GLY A 87 8.85 -1.15 8.62
N GLY A 88 8.54 -1.49 7.36
CA GLY A 88 9.04 -2.73 6.76
C GLY A 88 9.27 -2.67 5.26
N ASP A 89 10.09 -3.59 4.78
CA ASP A 89 10.51 -3.67 3.39
C ASP A 89 9.38 -4.18 2.49
N MET A 90 9.08 -3.43 1.43
CA MET A 90 8.05 -3.76 0.44
C MET A 90 8.42 -4.95 -0.46
N ARG A 91 9.62 -5.48 -0.42
CA ARG A 91 9.97 -6.77 -1.03
C ARG A 91 9.32 -7.94 -0.29
N SER A 92 9.15 -7.82 1.01
CA SER A 92 8.56 -8.87 1.84
C SER A 92 7.05 -9.00 1.57
N LYS A 93 6.63 -10.14 1.01
CA LYS A 93 5.21 -10.45 0.81
C LYS A 93 4.43 -10.47 2.13
N ALA A 94 5.05 -11.01 3.19
CA ALA A 94 4.43 -11.05 4.51
C ALA A 94 4.18 -9.65 5.07
N HIS A 95 5.15 -8.72 4.86
CA HIS A 95 4.98 -7.34 5.27
C HIS A 95 3.87 -6.65 4.46
N ARG A 96 3.89 -6.76 3.12
CA ARG A 96 2.83 -6.19 2.26
C ARG A 96 1.43 -6.66 2.68
N ASN A 97 1.24 -7.96 2.90
CA ASN A 97 -0.05 -8.51 3.33
C ASN A 97 -0.51 -7.92 4.67
N ARG A 98 0.43 -7.67 5.59
CA ARG A 98 0.13 -7.09 6.91
C ARG A 98 -0.27 -5.62 6.84
N ILE A 99 0.34 -4.83 5.94
CA ILE A 99 0.07 -3.39 5.85
C ILE A 99 -1.00 -3.03 4.83
N CYS A 100 -1.35 -3.92 3.90
CA CYS A 100 -2.36 -3.69 2.86
C CYS A 100 -3.69 -3.11 3.42
N PRO A 101 -4.27 -3.63 4.52
CA PRO A 101 -5.49 -3.07 5.10
C PRO A 101 -5.33 -1.66 5.69
N ARG A 102 -4.11 -1.15 5.77
CA ARG A 102 -3.78 0.18 6.33
C ARG A 102 -3.48 1.22 5.26
N ILE A 103 -3.52 0.82 3.99
CA ILE A 103 -3.21 1.68 2.85
C ILE A 103 -4.44 1.75 1.95
N ALA A 104 -5.02 2.94 1.84
CA ALA A 104 -6.02 3.22 0.82
C ALA A 104 -5.34 3.80 -0.42
N TYR A 105 -5.57 3.20 -1.57
CA TYR A 105 -5.03 3.66 -2.85
C TYR A 105 -6.16 3.90 -3.85
N MET A 106 -6.25 5.12 -4.33
CA MET A 106 -7.18 5.49 -5.39
C MET A 106 -6.38 5.73 -6.69
N PRO A 107 -6.39 4.77 -7.62
CA PRO A 107 -5.69 4.92 -8.89
C PRO A 107 -6.34 6.01 -9.75
N GLN A 108 -5.53 6.60 -10.64
CA GLN A 108 -5.99 7.61 -11.57
C GLN A 108 -6.91 6.99 -12.64
N GLY A 109 -7.99 7.67 -12.98
CA GLY A 109 -8.92 7.31 -14.05
C GLY A 109 -10.37 7.28 -13.57
N LEU A 110 -11.22 8.02 -14.28
CA LEU A 110 -12.66 7.99 -14.07
C LEU A 110 -13.19 6.58 -14.40
N GLY A 111 -13.99 6.02 -13.51
CA GLY A 111 -14.69 4.76 -13.74
C GLY A 111 -13.89 3.47 -13.49
N LYS A 112 -12.61 3.53 -13.16
CA LYS A 112 -11.84 2.32 -12.79
C LYS A 112 -12.02 1.92 -11.34
N ASN A 113 -12.55 2.82 -10.51
CA ASN A 113 -12.68 2.65 -9.06
C ASN A 113 -14.12 2.46 -8.60
N LEU A 114 -15.07 2.42 -9.52
CA LEU A 114 -16.48 2.24 -9.24
C LEU A 114 -17.05 1.10 -10.07
N TYR A 115 -17.93 0.33 -9.47
CA TYR A 115 -18.72 -0.68 -10.17
C TYR A 115 -19.92 0.01 -10.82
N PHE A 116 -19.96 0.11 -12.12
CA PHE A 116 -21.00 0.79 -12.90
C PHE A 116 -22.39 0.17 -12.76
N THR A 117 -22.44 -1.11 -12.40
CA THR A 117 -23.69 -1.83 -12.16
C THR A 117 -24.27 -1.60 -10.78
N LEU A 118 -23.54 -0.95 -9.89
CA LEU A 118 -23.95 -0.62 -8.53
C LEU A 118 -24.32 0.86 -8.44
N THR A 119 -25.29 1.16 -7.60
CA THR A 119 -25.62 2.55 -7.21
C THR A 119 -24.47 3.20 -6.45
N VAL A 120 -24.52 4.51 -6.25
CA VAL A 120 -23.53 5.23 -5.45
C VAL A 120 -23.46 4.68 -4.02
N GLU A 121 -24.62 4.42 -3.41
CA GLU A 121 -24.69 3.88 -2.06
C GLU A 121 -24.08 2.48 -1.96
N GLU A 122 -24.40 1.60 -2.90
CA GLU A 122 -23.82 0.24 -2.95
C GLU A 122 -22.32 0.27 -3.16
N ASN A 123 -21.79 1.17 -4.01
CA ASN A 123 -20.37 1.38 -4.16
C ASN A 123 -19.71 1.82 -2.84
N LEU A 124 -20.31 2.80 -2.14
CA LEU A 124 -19.81 3.26 -0.84
C LEU A 124 -19.82 2.13 0.20
N GLN A 125 -20.91 1.37 0.28
CA GLN A 125 -21.03 0.23 1.19
C GLN A 125 -20.02 -0.88 0.85
N PHE A 126 -19.80 -1.15 -0.43
CA PHE A 126 -18.80 -2.13 -0.87
C PHE A 126 -17.40 -1.76 -0.40
N PHE A 127 -16.97 -0.52 -0.68
CA PHE A 127 -15.63 -0.07 -0.27
C PHE A 127 -15.51 0.06 1.26
N ALA A 128 -16.55 0.49 1.97
CA ALA A 128 -16.54 0.56 3.44
C ALA A 128 -16.40 -0.82 4.13
N ARG A 129 -16.76 -1.91 3.44
CA ARG A 129 -16.60 -3.29 3.96
C ARG A 129 -15.24 -3.90 3.66
N LEU A 130 -14.44 -3.28 2.76
CA LEU A 130 -13.10 -3.75 2.42
C LEU A 130 -12.03 -3.27 3.42
N PHE A 131 -12.32 -2.24 4.19
CA PHE A 131 -11.45 -1.60 5.17
C PHE A 131 -12.09 -1.59 6.56
#